data_8ce78b567171ad47af89a3388f399d00
#
_entry.id   8ce78b567171ad47af89a3388f399d00
#
_cell.length_a   1.000
_cell.length_b   1.000
_cell.length_c   1.000
_cell.angle_alpha   90.00
_cell.angle_beta   90.00
_cell.angle_gamma   90.00
#
_symmetry.space_group_name_H-M   'P 1'
#
loop_
_entity.id
_entity.type
_entity.pdbx_description
1 polymer ?
#
loop_
_entity_poly.entity_id
_entity_poly.type
_entity_poly.pdbx_seq_one_letter_code
_entity_poly.pdbx_strand_id
1 'polypeptide(L)'
;MTKVAPVVLIVRDGWGFNPHPEMDPCNAIVQADTPVADNLYKHWPSTRIGTCGKNVGLPSGVMGNSEVGHQNIGAGRIVPQELSRLNLAAESGAFANN
;
A
#
# COMPACT_ATOMS: atom_id res chain seq x y z
N MET A 1 8.73 24.07 26.10
CA MET A 1 8.42 22.80 25.42
C MET A 1 7.39 23.09 24.35
N THR A 2 7.73 22.93 23.08
CA THR A 2 6.79 23.05 21.95
C THR A 2 5.78 21.89 22.05
N LYS A 3 4.50 22.21 22.22
CA LYS A 3 3.43 21.21 22.26
C LYS A 3 3.30 20.60 20.85
N VAL A 4 3.70 19.35 20.69
CA VAL A 4 3.55 18.63 19.40
C VAL A 4 2.06 18.39 19.18
N ALA A 5 1.54 18.81 18.01
CA ALA A 5 0.15 18.52 17.64
C ALA A 5 -0.03 17.01 17.43
N PRO A 6 -1.14 16.44 17.89
CA PRO A 6 -1.42 15.02 17.64
C PRO A 6 -1.66 14.77 16.15
N VAL A 7 -1.18 13.62 15.66
CA VAL A 7 -1.43 13.14 14.30
C VAL A 7 -2.29 11.88 14.38
N VAL A 8 -3.33 11.81 13.54
CA VAL A 8 -4.19 10.63 13.45
C VAL A 8 -3.99 10.02 12.05
N LEU A 9 -3.60 8.76 12.01
CA LEU A 9 -3.56 7.95 10.79
C LEU A 9 -4.77 7.02 10.76
N ILE A 10 -5.58 7.14 9.71
CA ILE A 10 -6.73 6.27 9.48
C ILE A 10 -6.43 5.40 8.25
N VAL A 11 -6.31 4.09 8.46
CA VAL A 11 -6.14 3.11 7.38
C VAL A 11 -7.50 2.49 7.05
N ARG A 12 -7.96 2.69 5.83
CA ARG A 12 -9.15 2.03 5.29
C ARG A 12 -8.67 0.86 4.42
N ASP A 13 -8.52 -0.29 5.04
CA ASP A 13 -8.06 -1.51 4.39
C ASP A 13 -9.05 -1.97 3.31
N GLY A 14 -8.54 -2.39 2.16
CA GLY A 14 -9.36 -2.78 1.01
C GLY A 14 -9.99 -1.61 0.23
N TRP A 15 -9.80 -0.36 0.64
CA TRP A 15 -10.32 0.80 -0.07
C TRP A 15 -9.34 1.24 -1.15
N GLY A 16 -9.48 0.69 -2.35
CA GLY A 16 -8.59 0.94 -3.47
C GLY A 16 -9.18 1.85 -4.55
N PHE A 17 -8.31 2.30 -5.43
CA PHE A 17 -8.70 2.98 -6.66
C PHE A 17 -8.78 1.96 -7.82
N ASN A 18 -9.91 1.94 -8.52
CA ASN A 18 -10.07 1.17 -9.75
C ASN A 18 -9.84 2.09 -10.97
N PRO A 19 -8.84 1.80 -11.83
CA PRO A 19 -8.60 2.60 -13.03
C PRO A 19 -9.55 2.27 -14.20
N HIS A 20 -10.51 1.36 -14.01
CA HIS A 20 -11.41 0.83 -15.03
C HIS A 20 -12.85 1.31 -14.81
N PRO A 21 -13.25 2.47 -15.38
CA PRO A 21 -14.60 3.02 -15.17
C PRO A 21 -15.72 2.09 -15.68
N GLU A 22 -15.44 1.23 -16.63
CA GLU A 22 -16.39 0.21 -17.10
C GLU A 22 -16.80 -0.79 -16.01
N MET A 23 -16.02 -0.89 -14.94
CA MET A 23 -16.30 -1.74 -13.77
C MET A 23 -17.08 -1.00 -12.67
N ASP A 24 -17.33 0.30 -12.82
CA ASP A 24 -18.01 1.10 -11.79
C ASP A 24 -19.39 0.54 -11.38
N PRO A 25 -20.21 -0.04 -12.28
CA PRO A 25 -21.46 -0.67 -11.86
C PRO A 25 -21.30 -1.85 -10.86
N CYS A 26 -20.12 -2.47 -10.82
CA CYS A 26 -19.78 -3.57 -9.92
C CYS A 26 -18.84 -3.13 -8.78
N ASN A 27 -18.47 -1.84 -8.72
CA ASN A 27 -17.55 -1.32 -7.73
C ASN A 27 -18.31 -0.80 -6.51
N ALA A 28 -18.25 -1.55 -5.42
CA ALA A 28 -18.96 -1.21 -4.20
C ALA A 28 -18.59 0.17 -3.62
N ILE A 29 -17.35 0.61 -3.80
CA ILE A 29 -16.88 1.93 -3.35
C ILE A 29 -17.60 3.04 -4.14
N VAL A 30 -17.69 2.89 -5.46
CA VAL A 30 -18.36 3.87 -6.34
C VAL A 30 -19.86 3.88 -6.12
N GLN A 31 -20.46 2.71 -5.85
CA GLN A 31 -21.90 2.59 -5.63
C GLN A 31 -22.36 3.02 -4.23
N ALA A 32 -21.45 3.11 -3.27
CA ALA A 32 -21.77 3.51 -1.90
C ALA A 32 -21.94 5.04 -1.78
N ASP A 33 -22.87 5.45 -0.93
CA ASP A 33 -23.00 6.86 -0.52
C ASP A 33 -21.91 7.18 0.51
N THR A 34 -20.83 7.85 0.05
CA THR A 34 -19.65 8.13 0.87
C THR A 34 -19.32 9.62 0.94
N PRO A 35 -20.23 10.47 1.43
CA PRO A 35 -20.10 11.94 1.34
C PRO A 35 -18.84 12.49 2.02
N VAL A 36 -18.37 11.85 3.10
CA VAL A 36 -17.15 12.27 3.79
C VAL A 36 -15.91 11.96 2.95
N ALA A 37 -15.83 10.74 2.40
CA ALA A 37 -14.72 10.34 1.54
C ALA A 37 -14.67 11.19 0.27
N ASP A 38 -15.80 11.39 -0.37
CA ASP A 38 -15.93 12.18 -1.59
C ASP A 38 -15.52 13.65 -1.36
N ASN A 39 -15.92 14.22 -0.23
CA ASN A 39 -15.51 15.56 0.16
C ASN A 39 -14.00 15.65 0.41
N LEU A 40 -13.39 14.64 1.04
CA LEU A 40 -11.94 14.60 1.24
C LEU A 40 -11.20 14.54 -0.09
N TYR A 41 -11.59 13.65 -1.00
CA TYR A 41 -10.98 13.56 -2.33
C TYR A 41 -11.11 14.86 -3.15
N LYS A 42 -12.22 15.56 -3.01
CA LYS A 42 -12.50 16.77 -3.77
C LYS A 42 -11.74 18.00 -3.26
N HIS A 43 -11.53 18.12 -1.97
CA HIS A 43 -11.07 19.37 -1.37
C HIS A 43 -9.70 19.26 -0.65
N TRP A 44 -9.15 18.07 -0.47
CA TRP A 44 -7.89 17.87 0.22
C TRP A 44 -6.84 17.22 -0.68
N PRO A 45 -5.56 17.49 -0.44
CA PRO A 45 -4.49 16.85 -1.21
C PRO A 45 -4.59 15.33 -1.14
N SER A 46 -4.49 14.67 -2.28
CA SER A 46 -4.54 13.22 -2.40
C SER A 46 -3.45 12.71 -3.33
N THR A 47 -2.97 11.51 -3.07
CA THR A 47 -2.01 10.81 -3.94
C THR A 47 -2.29 9.32 -3.94
N ARG A 48 -1.74 8.62 -4.91
CA ARG A 48 -1.81 7.17 -5.01
C ARG A 48 -0.48 6.54 -4.64
N ILE A 49 -0.53 5.44 -3.93
CA ILE A 49 0.63 4.64 -3.57
C ILE A 49 0.53 3.26 -4.21
N GLY A 50 1.67 2.67 -4.55
CA GLY A 50 1.74 1.29 -5.02
C GLY A 50 1.50 0.33 -3.87
N THR A 51 0.69 -0.72 -4.13
CA THR A 51 0.28 -1.70 -3.13
C THR A 51 0.72 -3.12 -3.45
N CYS A 52 1.53 -3.31 -4.49
CA CYS A 52 1.99 -4.63 -4.94
C CYS A 52 3.44 -4.59 -5.42
N GLY A 53 4.01 -5.76 -5.60
CA GLY A 53 5.35 -5.94 -6.13
C GLY A 53 6.42 -5.20 -5.35
N LYS A 54 7.41 -4.65 -6.05
CA LYS A 54 8.55 -3.96 -5.44
C LYS A 54 8.17 -2.75 -4.58
N ASN A 55 7.01 -2.14 -4.82
CA ASN A 55 6.54 -0.99 -4.03
C ASN A 55 6.25 -1.33 -2.57
N VAL A 56 6.04 -2.61 -2.26
CA VAL A 56 5.78 -3.12 -0.92
C VAL A 56 6.77 -4.20 -0.48
N GLY A 57 7.91 -4.30 -1.16
CA GLY A 57 8.98 -5.25 -0.83
C GLY A 57 8.76 -6.68 -1.30
N LEU A 58 7.79 -6.90 -2.19
CA LEU A 58 7.54 -8.18 -2.86
C LEU A 58 8.27 -8.26 -4.21
N PRO A 59 8.46 -9.45 -4.78
CA PRO A 59 8.93 -9.60 -6.16
C PRO A 59 7.99 -8.91 -7.17
N SER A 60 8.52 -8.53 -8.33
CA SER A 60 7.70 -7.97 -9.42
C SER A 60 6.55 -8.89 -9.78
N GLY A 61 5.36 -8.32 -10.01
CA GLY A 61 4.16 -9.05 -10.41
C GLY A 61 3.42 -9.77 -9.28
N VAL A 62 3.97 -9.78 -8.06
CA VAL A 62 3.30 -10.39 -6.91
C VAL A 62 2.29 -9.40 -6.33
N MET A 63 1.06 -9.86 -6.15
CA MET A 63 -0.01 -9.07 -5.53
C MET A 63 0.32 -8.78 -4.06
N GLY A 64 0.08 -7.55 -3.62
CA GLY A 64 0.17 -7.17 -2.23
C GLY A 64 -1.00 -7.72 -1.40
N ASN A 65 -0.85 -7.59 -0.09
CA ASN A 65 -1.88 -7.96 0.87
C ASN A 65 -1.83 -7.02 2.08
N SER A 66 -2.81 -7.15 2.98
CA SER A 66 -2.94 -6.30 4.17
C SER A 66 -1.71 -6.38 5.08
N GLU A 67 -1.18 -7.58 5.33
CA GLU A 67 -0.02 -7.79 6.20
C GLU A 67 1.20 -6.98 5.72
N VAL A 68 1.55 -7.16 4.45
CA VAL A 68 2.68 -6.46 3.82
C VAL A 68 2.47 -4.94 3.81
N GLY A 69 1.25 -4.48 3.52
CA GLY A 69 0.90 -3.07 3.53
C GLY A 69 1.08 -2.45 4.92
N HIS A 70 0.55 -3.09 5.96
CA HIS A 70 0.67 -2.62 7.34
C HIS A 70 2.10 -2.65 7.84
N GLN A 71 2.91 -3.65 7.46
CA GLN A 71 4.34 -3.67 7.77
C GLN A 71 5.08 -2.45 7.22
N ASN A 72 4.81 -2.09 5.96
CA ASN A 72 5.45 -0.93 5.33
C ASN A 72 5.01 0.39 5.98
N ILE A 73 3.72 0.52 6.32
CA ILE A 73 3.19 1.69 7.03
C ILE A 73 3.86 1.81 8.41
N GLY A 74 3.90 0.72 9.18
CA GLY A 74 4.50 0.72 10.52
C GLY A 74 6.00 0.96 10.51
N ALA A 75 6.71 0.48 9.50
CA ALA A 75 8.15 0.69 9.34
C ALA A 75 8.51 2.07 8.77
N GLY A 76 7.56 2.79 8.18
CA GLY A 76 7.81 4.04 7.46
C GLY A 76 8.74 3.91 6.26
N ARG A 77 8.90 2.71 5.72
CA ARG A 77 9.75 2.38 4.57
C ARG A 77 9.30 1.08 3.92
N ILE A 78 9.81 0.84 2.70
CA ILE A 78 9.63 -0.47 2.06
C ILE A 78 10.42 -1.53 2.83
N VAL A 79 9.74 -2.58 3.26
CA VAL A 79 10.32 -3.74 3.96
C VAL A 79 10.44 -4.90 2.98
N PRO A 80 11.66 -5.29 2.56
CA PRO A 80 11.82 -6.47 1.71
C PRO A 80 11.26 -7.72 2.39
N GLN A 81 10.32 -8.38 1.73
CA GLN A 81 9.70 -9.59 2.22
C GLN A 81 10.64 -10.79 2.06
N GLU A 82 10.40 -11.88 2.80
CA GLU A 82 11.25 -13.08 2.81
C GLU A 82 11.60 -13.55 1.39
N LEU A 83 10.60 -13.70 0.52
CA LEU A 83 10.81 -14.13 -0.86
C LEU A 83 11.73 -13.17 -1.66
N SER A 84 11.57 -11.86 -1.47
CA SER A 84 12.45 -10.88 -2.11
C SER A 84 13.89 -10.97 -1.57
N ARG A 85 14.05 -11.20 -0.28
CA ARG A 85 15.37 -11.36 0.37
C ARG A 85 16.07 -12.63 -0.11
N LEU A 86 15.32 -13.74 -0.22
CA LEU A 86 15.85 -15.01 -0.74
C LEU A 86 16.26 -14.88 -2.21
N ASN A 87 15.45 -14.23 -3.04
CA ASN A 87 15.80 -14.00 -4.45
C ASN A 87 17.08 -13.17 -4.57
N LEU A 88 17.20 -12.07 -3.81
CA LEU A 88 18.39 -11.24 -3.80
C LEU A 88 19.64 -12.01 -3.33
N ALA A 89 19.49 -12.85 -2.31
CA ALA A 89 20.59 -13.69 -1.82
C ALA A 89 21.02 -14.75 -2.85
N ALA A 90 20.07 -15.31 -3.60
CA ALA A 90 20.36 -16.24 -4.69
C ALA A 90 21.07 -15.53 -5.86
N GLU A 91 20.54 -14.40 -6.29
CA GLU A 91 21.10 -13.60 -7.39
C GLU A 91 22.51 -13.06 -7.09
N SER A 92 22.76 -12.67 -5.85
CA SER A 92 24.06 -12.16 -5.38
C SER A 92 25.10 -13.28 -5.09
N GLY A 93 24.72 -14.55 -5.13
CA GLY A 93 25.58 -15.67 -4.76
C GLY A 93 25.83 -15.78 -3.24
N ALA A 94 25.10 -15.05 -2.42
CA ALA A 94 25.29 -15.05 -0.96
C ALA A 94 25.08 -16.44 -0.34
N PHE A 95 24.24 -17.28 -0.92
CA PHE A 95 24.06 -18.66 -0.48
C PHE A 95 25.30 -19.54 -0.62
N ALA A 96 26.20 -19.25 -1.56
CA ALA A 96 27.41 -20.01 -1.76
C ALA A 96 28.53 -19.69 -0.74
N ASN A 97 28.35 -18.61 0.01
CA ASN A 97 29.33 -18.09 0.97
C ASN A 97 28.88 -18.22 2.44
N ASN A 98 27.81 -18.97 2.70
CA ASN A 98 27.23 -19.10 4.03
C ASN A 98 27.52 -20.50 4.60
#